data_4ee6437ef0b29979a2a95f6567a529b9
#
_entry.id   4ee6437ef0b29979a2a95f6567a529b9
#
_cell.length_a   1.000
_cell.length_b   1.000
_cell.length_c   1.000
_cell.angle_alpha   90.00
_cell.angle_beta   90.00
_cell.angle_gamma   90.00
#
_symmetry.space_group_name_H-M   'P 1'
#
loop_
_entity.id
_entity.type
_entity.pdbx_description
1 polymer ?
#
loop_
_entity_poly.entity_id
_entity_poly.type
_entity_poly.pdbx_seq_one_letter_code
_entity_poly.pdbx_strand_id
1 'polypeptide(L)'
;MRLLLLPGLDGTGKLFDDLIAAIPAGHGASPVSYPEALCEFDEFVRYAESAIRDGGDTVLVAESFSGPVAVEIMRNPPGNLKAIVLVATFVKTPSPKLLALTKRMPAVLIRAFSGIALDWFCLSGGEKGKTARRIKQIVQALAPELIKARLKVLLSLPHDLPMVLEKNKLPVLFLKPIRDRLVAEKYFRQIEQHLPSESTVQILGPHFLLQCCPQGCAKAINQFVRRLA
;
A
#
# COMPACT_ATOMS: atom_id res chain seq x y z
N MET A 1 -13.08 14.65 7.61
CA MET A 1 -11.70 14.19 7.30
C MET A 1 -11.69 13.62 5.90
N ARG A 2 -10.63 13.86 5.12
CA ARG A 2 -10.45 13.21 3.80
C ARG A 2 -9.60 11.95 3.93
N LEU A 3 -9.83 11.01 3.04
CA LEU A 3 -8.99 9.83 2.87
C LEU A 3 -8.01 10.09 1.71
N LEU A 4 -6.71 10.11 1.97
CA LEU A 4 -5.69 10.21 0.94
C LEU A 4 -5.14 8.81 0.66
N LEU A 5 -5.30 8.33 -0.58
CA LEU A 5 -5.01 6.95 -0.94
C LEU A 5 -3.67 6.85 -1.67
N LEU A 6 -2.67 6.27 -1.02
CA LEU A 6 -1.35 6.02 -1.61
C LEU A 6 -1.32 4.64 -2.28
N PRO A 7 -0.96 4.58 -3.58
CA PRO A 7 -1.03 3.35 -4.37
C PRO A 7 0.06 2.34 -4.00
N GLY A 8 -0.16 1.10 -4.41
CA GLY A 8 0.85 0.06 -4.40
C GLY A 8 1.98 0.32 -5.40
N LEU A 9 2.67 -0.76 -5.81
CA LEU A 9 3.81 -0.70 -6.74
C LEU A 9 3.43 -0.11 -8.11
N ASP A 10 2.17 -0.23 -8.52
CA ASP A 10 1.67 0.37 -9.77
C ASP A 10 1.78 1.89 -9.79
N GLY A 11 1.63 2.55 -8.65
CA GLY A 11 1.80 3.98 -8.44
C GLY A 11 0.79 4.87 -9.16
N THR A 12 -0.23 4.31 -9.82
CA THR A 12 -1.11 5.09 -10.72
C THR A 12 -2.30 5.71 -10.02
N GLY A 13 -2.68 5.21 -8.86
CA GLY A 13 -3.94 5.59 -8.19
C GLY A 13 -5.22 5.10 -8.89
N LYS A 14 -5.11 4.50 -10.07
CA LYS A 14 -6.27 4.06 -10.89
C LYS A 14 -6.96 2.80 -10.34
N LEU A 15 -6.36 2.13 -9.37
CA LEU A 15 -6.89 0.90 -8.79
C LEU A 15 -7.85 1.15 -7.61
N PHE A 16 -8.11 2.39 -7.22
CA PHE A 16 -8.95 2.70 -6.06
C PHE A 16 -10.43 2.94 -6.35
N ASP A 17 -10.88 2.91 -7.61
CA ASP A 17 -12.27 3.30 -7.95
C ASP A 17 -13.31 2.45 -7.22
N ASP A 18 -13.10 1.12 -7.12
CA ASP A 18 -14.04 0.23 -6.42
C ASP A 18 -14.08 0.51 -4.91
N LEU A 19 -12.92 0.85 -4.29
CA LEU A 19 -12.87 1.30 -2.90
C LEU A 19 -13.58 2.63 -2.72
N ILE A 20 -13.30 3.61 -3.59
CA ILE A 20 -13.91 4.95 -3.53
C ILE A 20 -15.44 4.84 -3.63
N ALA A 21 -15.93 4.00 -4.55
CA ALA A 21 -17.36 3.75 -4.70
C ALA A 21 -18.00 3.07 -3.45
N ALA A 22 -17.21 2.32 -2.67
CA ALA A 22 -17.66 1.64 -1.47
C ALA A 22 -17.58 2.52 -0.19
N ILE A 23 -16.83 3.63 -0.23
CA ILE A 23 -16.70 4.56 0.90
C ILE A 23 -18.03 5.31 1.08
N PRO A 24 -18.60 5.36 2.30
CA PRO A 24 -19.84 6.11 2.55
C PRO A 24 -19.73 7.59 2.19
N ALA A 25 -20.84 8.15 1.68
CA ALA A 25 -20.95 9.58 1.46
C ALA A 25 -20.66 10.37 2.75
N GLY A 26 -19.78 11.38 2.68
CA GLY A 26 -19.31 12.16 3.82
C GLY A 26 -17.81 12.12 4.06
N HIS A 27 -17.09 11.17 3.45
CA HIS A 27 -15.65 11.17 3.39
C HIS A 27 -15.17 11.37 1.95
N GLY A 28 -14.47 12.48 1.68
CA GLY A 28 -13.76 12.64 0.41
C GLY A 28 -12.59 11.66 0.32
N ALA A 29 -12.53 10.87 -0.73
CA ALA A 29 -11.39 9.99 -1.00
C ALA A 29 -10.63 10.48 -2.23
N SER A 30 -9.33 10.71 -2.09
CA SER A 30 -8.46 11.26 -3.14
C SER A 30 -7.31 10.31 -3.42
N PRO A 31 -7.28 9.64 -4.57
CA PRO A 31 -6.15 8.81 -4.94
C PRO A 31 -4.95 9.67 -5.34
N VAL A 32 -3.78 9.25 -4.91
CA VAL A 32 -2.49 9.82 -5.32
C VAL A 32 -1.98 9.06 -6.54
N SER A 33 -1.40 9.77 -7.49
CA SER A 33 -0.61 9.18 -8.57
C SER A 33 0.84 9.61 -8.40
N TYR A 34 1.73 8.66 -8.25
CA TYR A 34 3.16 8.95 -8.16
C TYR A 34 3.74 9.30 -9.53
N PRO A 35 4.44 10.43 -9.64
CA PRO A 35 5.22 10.74 -10.85
C PRO A 35 6.18 9.59 -11.21
N GLU A 36 6.32 9.32 -12.51
CA GLU A 36 7.20 8.25 -13.00
C GLU A 36 8.70 8.54 -12.72
N ALA A 37 9.03 9.83 -12.55
CA ALA A 37 10.39 10.27 -12.26
C ALA A 37 10.88 9.92 -10.85
N LEU A 38 9.98 9.57 -9.90
CA LEU A 38 10.38 9.20 -8.55
C LEU A 38 11.11 7.85 -8.56
N CYS A 39 12.35 7.83 -8.07
CA CYS A 39 13.22 6.65 -8.10
C CYS A 39 13.91 6.35 -6.77
N GLU A 40 13.83 7.27 -5.78
CA GLU A 40 14.42 7.10 -4.46
C GLU A 40 13.33 7.14 -3.37
N PHE A 41 13.53 6.38 -2.28
CA PHE A 41 12.54 6.24 -1.20
C PHE A 41 12.09 7.58 -0.63
N ASP A 42 13.04 8.47 -0.34
CA ASP A 42 12.76 9.79 0.24
C ASP A 42 11.95 10.71 -0.69
N GLU A 43 12.01 10.49 -2.00
CA GLU A 43 11.20 11.25 -2.96
C GLU A 43 9.71 10.87 -2.82
N PHE A 44 9.41 9.58 -2.64
CA PHE A 44 8.04 9.13 -2.36
C PHE A 44 7.52 9.68 -1.04
N VAL A 45 8.38 9.72 -0.01
CA VAL A 45 8.03 10.29 1.30
C VAL A 45 7.68 11.78 1.15
N ARG A 46 8.58 12.59 0.56
CA ARG A 46 8.34 14.03 0.35
C ARG A 46 7.11 14.31 -0.49
N TYR A 47 6.89 13.51 -1.54
CA TYR A 47 5.72 13.66 -2.41
C TYR A 47 4.41 13.38 -1.65
N ALA A 48 4.37 12.31 -0.86
CA ALA A 48 3.22 11.96 -0.04
C ALA A 48 2.96 13.01 1.06
N GLU A 49 4.01 13.53 1.71
CA GLU A 49 3.91 14.60 2.69
C GLU A 49 3.34 15.90 2.07
N SER A 50 3.80 16.29 0.88
CA SER A 50 3.23 17.45 0.17
C SER A 50 1.74 17.24 -0.08
N ALA A 51 1.35 16.08 -0.60
CA ALA A 51 -0.05 15.75 -0.84
C ALA A 51 -0.90 15.74 0.45
N ILE A 52 -0.32 15.44 1.62
CA ILE A 52 -1.01 15.56 2.91
C ILE A 52 -1.17 17.04 3.26
N ARG A 53 -0.10 17.86 3.20
CA ARG A 53 -0.12 19.27 3.56
C ARG A 53 -1.05 20.12 2.72
N ASP A 54 -1.23 19.76 1.44
CA ASP A 54 -2.11 20.46 0.50
C ASP A 54 -3.61 20.31 0.79
N GLY A 55 -3.98 19.59 1.85
CA GLY A 55 -5.39 19.35 2.21
C GLY A 55 -5.71 19.65 3.67
N GLY A 56 -6.97 19.45 4.02
CA GLY A 56 -7.46 19.49 5.40
C GLY A 56 -7.09 18.22 6.19
N ASP A 57 -7.73 18.02 7.34
CA ASP A 57 -7.54 16.84 8.20
C ASP A 57 -7.63 15.54 7.39
N THR A 58 -6.55 14.78 7.41
CA THR A 58 -6.28 13.66 6.51
C THR A 58 -6.10 12.35 7.28
N VAL A 59 -6.74 11.30 6.81
CA VAL A 59 -6.41 9.91 7.11
C VAL A 59 -5.68 9.34 5.89
N LEU A 60 -4.46 8.88 6.10
CA LEU A 60 -3.61 8.32 5.05
C LEU A 60 -3.87 6.82 4.90
N VAL A 61 -4.30 6.39 3.73
CA VAL A 61 -4.48 4.95 3.41
C VAL A 61 -3.33 4.53 2.51
N ALA A 62 -2.47 3.66 2.98
CA ALA A 62 -1.24 3.27 2.27
C ALA A 62 -1.24 1.77 1.94
N GLU A 63 -1.28 1.47 0.65
CA GLU A 63 -1.31 0.10 0.14
C GLU A 63 0.08 -0.41 -0.20
N SER A 64 0.42 -1.61 0.27
CA SER A 64 1.60 -2.39 -0.16
C SER A 64 2.89 -1.57 -0.16
N PHE A 65 3.41 -1.20 -1.34
CA PHE A 65 4.61 -0.36 -1.55
C PHE A 65 4.61 0.93 -0.73
N SER A 66 3.46 1.55 -0.58
CA SER A 66 3.32 2.83 0.15
C SER A 66 3.26 2.69 1.66
N GLY A 67 3.15 1.48 2.22
CA GLY A 67 3.16 1.30 3.67
C GLY A 67 4.46 1.77 4.34
N PRO A 68 5.66 1.37 3.87
CA PRO A 68 6.92 1.93 4.34
C PRO A 68 6.99 3.46 4.25
N VAL A 69 6.46 4.05 3.17
CA VAL A 69 6.38 5.52 3.00
C VAL A 69 5.53 6.15 4.11
N ALA A 70 4.35 5.58 4.37
CA ALA A 70 3.46 6.05 5.42
C ALA A 70 4.08 5.90 6.82
N VAL A 71 4.82 4.83 7.07
CA VAL A 71 5.53 4.63 8.35
C VAL A 71 6.68 5.63 8.50
N GLU A 72 7.44 5.94 7.44
CA GLU A 72 8.49 6.97 7.51
C GLU A 72 7.91 8.35 7.85
N ILE A 73 6.75 8.72 7.29
CA ILE A 73 6.04 9.97 7.60
C ILE A 73 5.68 10.07 9.10
N MET A 74 5.49 8.94 9.81
CA MET A 74 5.22 8.96 11.26
C MET A 74 6.38 9.53 12.08
N ARG A 75 7.62 9.62 11.55
CA ARG A 75 8.74 10.23 12.25
C ARG A 75 8.50 11.69 12.57
N ASN A 76 7.94 12.40 11.60
CA ASN A 76 7.64 13.83 11.73
C ASN A 76 6.34 14.14 10.97
N PRO A 77 5.19 13.71 11.49
CA PRO A 77 3.94 13.77 10.77
C PRO A 77 3.47 15.21 10.55
N PRO A 78 2.98 15.55 9.35
CA PRO A 78 2.29 16.82 9.11
C PRO A 78 1.13 17.01 10.10
N GLY A 79 0.91 18.23 10.59
CA GLY A 79 -0.07 18.54 11.64
C GLY A 79 -1.53 18.22 11.28
N ASN A 80 -1.83 18.14 10.00
CA ASN A 80 -3.13 17.73 9.46
C ASN A 80 -3.25 16.22 9.19
N LEU A 81 -2.22 15.41 9.42
CA LEU A 81 -2.30 13.95 9.41
C LEU A 81 -2.88 13.46 10.74
N LYS A 82 -4.06 12.87 10.71
CA LYS A 82 -4.79 12.45 11.93
C LYS A 82 -4.69 10.96 12.21
N ALA A 83 -4.54 10.13 11.20
CA ALA A 83 -4.42 8.68 11.35
C ALA A 83 -3.87 8.03 10.09
N ILE A 84 -3.45 6.77 10.20
CA ILE A 84 -2.91 5.98 9.09
C ILE A 84 -3.62 4.63 9.01
N VAL A 85 -3.95 4.22 7.79
CA VAL A 85 -4.43 2.88 7.46
C VAL A 85 -3.37 2.19 6.61
N LEU A 86 -2.76 1.16 7.15
CA LEU A 86 -1.81 0.28 6.45
C LEU A 86 -2.58 -0.87 5.82
N VAL A 87 -2.33 -1.19 4.55
CA VAL A 87 -3.08 -2.23 3.83
C VAL A 87 -2.12 -3.16 3.09
N ALA A 88 -2.20 -4.47 3.38
CA ALA A 88 -1.43 -5.51 2.66
C ALA A 88 0.06 -5.17 2.53
N THR A 89 0.70 -4.64 3.58
CA THR A 89 2.01 -4.02 3.52
C THR A 89 3.04 -4.63 4.49
N PHE A 90 4.20 -4.02 4.58
CA PHE A 90 5.36 -4.47 5.34
C PHE A 90 6.17 -3.25 5.85
N VAL A 91 7.02 -3.48 6.87
CA VAL A 91 7.96 -2.46 7.42
C VAL A 91 9.43 -2.88 7.27
N LYS A 92 9.68 -4.00 6.59
CA LYS A 92 11.01 -4.48 6.19
C LYS A 92 10.93 -4.98 4.76
N THR A 93 12.02 -4.86 4.04
CA THR A 93 12.14 -5.34 2.65
C THR A 93 11.66 -6.78 2.52
N PRO A 94 10.57 -7.05 1.77
CA PRO A 94 10.10 -8.42 1.57
C PRO A 94 11.05 -9.16 0.64
N SER A 95 11.46 -10.37 1.02
CA SER A 95 12.30 -11.26 0.19
C SER A 95 13.50 -10.57 -0.45
N PRO A 96 14.43 -9.98 0.31
CA PRO A 96 15.50 -9.11 -0.23
C PRO A 96 16.39 -9.84 -1.24
N LYS A 97 16.63 -11.15 -1.09
CA LYS A 97 17.40 -11.96 -2.06
C LYS A 97 16.70 -12.04 -3.41
N LEU A 98 15.38 -12.23 -3.43
CA LEU A 98 14.57 -12.28 -4.65
C LEU A 98 14.53 -10.91 -5.33
N LEU A 99 14.31 -9.85 -4.55
CA LEU A 99 14.33 -8.47 -5.08
C LEU A 99 15.72 -8.10 -5.62
N ALA A 100 16.82 -8.52 -4.97
CA ALA A 100 18.16 -8.26 -5.47
C ALA A 100 18.40 -8.92 -6.84
N LEU A 101 17.79 -10.07 -7.11
CA LEU A 101 17.88 -10.73 -8.42
C LEU A 101 17.25 -9.86 -9.53
N THR A 102 16.18 -9.14 -9.24
CA THR A 102 15.51 -8.27 -10.24
C THR A 102 16.42 -7.14 -10.74
N LYS A 103 17.44 -6.72 -9.96
CA LYS A 103 18.42 -5.70 -10.41
C LYS A 103 19.15 -6.14 -11.68
N ARG A 104 19.47 -7.43 -11.81
CA ARG A 104 20.23 -8.01 -12.93
C ARG A 104 19.33 -8.49 -14.06
N MET A 105 18.01 -8.58 -13.85
CA MET A 105 17.09 -9.05 -14.89
C MET A 105 16.87 -7.95 -15.94
N PRO A 106 16.85 -8.30 -17.24
CA PRO A 106 16.35 -7.41 -18.28
C PRO A 106 14.92 -7.01 -17.99
N ALA A 107 14.56 -5.74 -18.25
CA ALA A 107 13.23 -5.20 -17.93
C ALA A 107 12.10 -5.97 -18.63
N VAL A 108 12.34 -6.48 -19.85
CA VAL A 108 11.41 -7.33 -20.60
C VAL A 108 11.04 -8.62 -19.83
N LEU A 109 12.01 -9.23 -19.15
CA LEU A 109 11.76 -10.43 -18.33
C LEU A 109 10.96 -10.08 -17.07
N ILE A 110 11.15 -8.91 -16.49
CA ILE A 110 10.34 -8.42 -15.38
C ILE A 110 8.87 -8.30 -15.80
N ARG A 111 8.60 -7.81 -17.02
CA ARG A 111 7.24 -7.73 -17.57
C ARG A 111 6.61 -9.11 -17.77
N ALA A 112 7.34 -10.06 -18.33
CA ALA A 112 6.84 -11.44 -18.51
C ALA A 112 6.54 -12.10 -17.15
N PHE A 113 7.42 -11.91 -16.16
CA PHE A 113 7.24 -12.44 -14.81
C PHE A 113 6.07 -11.77 -14.06
N SER A 114 5.84 -10.46 -14.30
CA SER A 114 4.76 -9.72 -13.64
C SER A 114 3.38 -10.26 -13.97
N GLY A 115 3.15 -10.79 -15.16
CA GLY A 115 1.86 -11.40 -15.54
C GLY A 115 1.54 -12.67 -14.74
N ILE A 116 2.49 -13.60 -14.64
CA ILE A 116 2.34 -14.85 -13.89
C ILE A 116 2.30 -14.56 -12.37
N ALA A 117 3.19 -13.68 -11.90
CA ALA A 117 3.25 -13.30 -10.50
C ALA A 117 1.95 -12.61 -10.06
N LEU A 118 1.36 -11.76 -10.91
CA LEU A 118 0.12 -11.09 -10.63
C LEU A 118 -1.03 -12.08 -10.40
N ASP A 119 -1.17 -13.08 -11.26
CA ASP A 119 -2.22 -14.10 -11.15
C ASP A 119 -2.06 -14.98 -9.91
N TRP A 120 -0.84 -15.45 -9.69
CA TRP A 120 -0.58 -16.44 -8.65
C TRP A 120 -0.40 -15.83 -7.27
N PHE A 121 0.39 -14.75 -7.17
CA PHE A 121 0.75 -14.16 -5.88
C PHE A 121 -0.20 -13.05 -5.46
N CYS A 122 -0.60 -12.18 -6.38
CA CYS A 122 -1.35 -10.97 -6.02
C CYS A 122 -2.86 -11.19 -6.02
N LEU A 123 -3.37 -12.07 -6.91
CA LEU A 123 -4.79 -12.40 -7.02
C LEU A 123 -5.13 -13.79 -6.43
N SER A 124 -4.15 -14.45 -5.79
CA SER A 124 -4.30 -15.79 -5.18
C SER A 124 -4.85 -16.87 -6.13
N GLY A 125 -4.64 -16.70 -7.44
CA GLY A 125 -5.02 -17.67 -8.47
C GLY A 125 -6.52 -17.92 -8.64
N GLY A 126 -7.38 -17.23 -7.88
CA GLY A 126 -8.83 -17.48 -7.86
C GLY A 126 -9.69 -16.30 -8.31
N GLU A 127 -9.15 -15.10 -8.33
CA GLU A 127 -9.89 -13.93 -8.76
C GLU A 127 -10.03 -13.89 -10.28
N LYS A 128 -11.23 -14.26 -10.75
CA LYS A 128 -11.62 -14.18 -12.16
C LYS A 128 -12.73 -13.14 -12.29
N GLY A 129 -12.59 -12.19 -13.20
CA GLY A 129 -13.65 -11.20 -13.42
C GLY A 129 -13.15 -9.84 -13.86
N LYS A 130 -14.00 -8.83 -13.75
CA LYS A 130 -13.71 -7.47 -14.21
C LYS A 130 -12.53 -6.86 -13.43
N THR A 131 -12.50 -7.03 -12.10
CA THR A 131 -11.45 -6.51 -11.21
C THR A 131 -10.09 -7.09 -11.57
N ALA A 132 -9.95 -8.40 -11.70
CA ALA A 132 -8.71 -9.04 -12.08
C ALA A 132 -8.20 -8.60 -13.46
N ARG A 133 -9.10 -8.47 -14.43
CA ARG A 133 -8.76 -7.97 -15.78
C ARG A 133 -8.26 -6.53 -15.73
N ARG A 134 -8.94 -5.68 -14.95
CA ARG A 134 -8.56 -4.28 -14.79
C ARG A 134 -7.18 -4.14 -14.14
N ILE A 135 -6.91 -4.88 -13.05
CA ILE A 135 -5.61 -4.90 -12.40
C ILE A 135 -4.52 -5.29 -13.41
N LYS A 136 -4.74 -6.37 -14.16
CA LYS A 136 -3.80 -6.82 -15.20
C LYS A 136 -3.54 -5.75 -16.25
N GLN A 137 -4.59 -5.13 -16.79
CA GLN A 137 -4.47 -4.07 -17.79
C GLN A 137 -3.62 -2.90 -17.28
N ILE A 138 -3.87 -2.43 -16.06
CA ILE A 138 -3.14 -1.30 -15.47
C ILE A 138 -1.67 -1.69 -15.23
N VAL A 139 -1.41 -2.84 -14.59
CA VAL A 139 -0.03 -3.26 -14.27
C VAL A 139 0.76 -3.59 -15.55
N GLN A 140 0.13 -4.22 -16.56
CA GLN A 140 0.80 -4.54 -17.82
C GLN A 140 1.04 -3.31 -18.72
N ALA A 141 0.31 -2.22 -18.50
CA ALA A 141 0.52 -0.95 -19.21
C ALA A 141 1.74 -0.17 -18.67
N LEU A 142 2.26 -0.53 -17.48
CA LEU A 142 3.44 0.14 -16.92
C LEU A 142 4.69 -0.20 -17.72
N ALA A 143 5.58 0.78 -17.89
CA ALA A 143 6.90 0.54 -18.44
C ALA A 143 7.68 -0.45 -17.54
N PRO A 144 8.32 -1.48 -18.09
CA PRO A 144 9.08 -2.45 -17.30
C PRO A 144 10.20 -1.79 -16.49
N GLU A 145 10.79 -0.72 -17.01
CA GLU A 145 11.81 0.09 -16.36
C GLU A 145 11.29 0.76 -15.10
N LEU A 146 10.05 1.26 -15.13
CA LEU A 146 9.39 1.86 -14.00
C LEU A 146 9.12 0.84 -12.89
N ILE A 147 8.64 -0.35 -13.25
CA ILE A 147 8.47 -1.45 -12.29
C ILE A 147 9.81 -1.78 -11.63
N LYS A 148 10.87 -1.91 -12.45
CA LYS A 148 12.23 -2.21 -11.98
C LYS A 148 12.75 -1.12 -11.04
N ALA A 149 12.55 0.15 -11.37
CA ALA A 149 12.95 1.28 -10.52
C ALA A 149 12.25 1.22 -9.15
N ARG A 150 10.94 1.01 -9.12
CA ARG A 150 10.17 0.90 -7.87
C ARG A 150 10.53 -0.34 -7.04
N LEU A 151 10.81 -1.48 -7.68
CA LEU A 151 11.33 -2.66 -6.97
C LEU A 151 12.71 -2.40 -6.35
N LYS A 152 13.55 -1.57 -7.00
CA LYS A 152 14.84 -1.16 -6.45
C LYS A 152 14.67 -0.30 -5.19
N VAL A 153 13.67 0.57 -5.13
CA VAL A 153 13.34 1.39 -3.95
C VAL A 153 13.07 0.50 -2.72
N LEU A 154 12.43 -0.65 -2.89
CA LEU A 154 12.18 -1.59 -1.79
C LEU A 154 13.47 -2.18 -1.17
N LEU A 155 14.60 -2.11 -1.88
CA LEU A 155 15.89 -2.57 -1.36
C LEU A 155 16.63 -1.51 -0.54
N SER A 156 16.18 -0.25 -0.59
CA SER A 156 16.74 0.89 0.14
C SER A 156 15.88 1.35 1.30
N LEU A 157 14.91 0.52 1.73
CA LEU A 157 14.05 0.87 2.87
C LEU A 157 14.88 1.05 4.15
N PRO A 158 14.61 2.08 4.96
CA PRO A 158 15.24 2.25 6.27
C PRO A 158 15.04 1.02 7.16
N HIS A 159 16.11 0.57 7.81
CA HIS A 159 16.07 -0.63 8.64
C HIS A 159 15.29 -0.43 9.96
N ASP A 160 15.11 0.80 10.38
CA ASP A 160 14.49 1.19 11.65
C ASP A 160 13.00 1.53 11.54
N LEU A 161 12.35 1.34 10.39
CA LEU A 161 10.90 1.51 10.23
C LEU A 161 10.06 0.79 11.30
N PRO A 162 10.39 -0.44 11.75
CA PRO A 162 9.67 -1.06 12.86
C PRO A 162 9.73 -0.23 14.15
N MET A 163 10.86 0.40 14.45
CA MET A 163 11.00 1.28 15.62
C MET A 163 10.21 2.58 15.47
N VAL A 164 10.08 3.10 14.23
CA VAL A 164 9.23 4.26 13.95
C VAL A 164 7.78 3.92 14.23
N LEU A 165 7.31 2.75 13.75
CA LEU A 165 5.96 2.27 13.99
C LEU A 165 5.69 2.07 15.50
N GLU A 166 6.63 1.50 16.23
CA GLU A 166 6.55 1.29 17.68
C GLU A 166 6.43 2.60 18.47
N LYS A 167 7.19 3.62 18.09
CA LYS A 167 7.20 4.93 18.77
C LYS A 167 6.10 5.87 18.29
N ASN A 168 5.34 5.46 17.30
CA ASN A 168 4.28 6.27 16.70
C ASN A 168 3.15 6.56 17.70
N LYS A 169 2.63 7.80 17.64
CA LYS A 169 1.51 8.26 18.47
C LYS A 169 0.21 8.45 17.69
N LEU A 170 0.26 8.40 16.37
CA LEU A 170 -0.94 8.50 15.56
C LEU A 170 -1.75 7.20 15.65
N PRO A 171 -3.07 7.26 15.64
CA PRO A 171 -3.91 6.08 15.46
C PRO A 171 -3.57 5.36 14.16
N VAL A 172 -3.40 4.04 14.24
CA VAL A 172 -3.11 3.17 13.09
C VAL A 172 -4.13 2.07 12.99
N LEU A 173 -4.64 1.83 11.79
CA LEU A 173 -5.40 0.64 11.43
C LEU A 173 -4.56 -0.20 10.46
N PHE A 174 -4.47 -1.49 10.70
CA PHE A 174 -3.84 -2.43 9.76
C PHE A 174 -4.89 -3.36 9.14
N LEU A 175 -5.10 -3.27 7.83
CA LEU A 175 -5.94 -4.19 7.06
C LEU A 175 -5.06 -5.32 6.52
N LYS A 176 -5.18 -6.48 7.15
CA LYS A 176 -4.37 -7.67 6.85
C LYS A 176 -5.12 -8.63 5.94
N PRO A 177 -4.61 -8.93 4.74
CA PRO A 177 -5.20 -9.96 3.88
C PRO A 177 -4.88 -11.36 4.39
N ILE A 178 -5.90 -12.24 4.45
CA ILE A 178 -5.71 -13.63 4.92
C ILE A 178 -5.12 -14.54 3.83
N ARG A 179 -5.35 -14.21 2.55
CA ARG A 179 -4.90 -15.01 1.40
C ARG A 179 -3.77 -14.34 0.61
N ASP A 180 -2.96 -13.52 1.26
CA ASP A 180 -1.80 -12.90 0.61
C ASP A 180 -0.72 -13.97 0.36
N ARG A 181 -0.30 -14.10 -0.90
CA ARG A 181 0.80 -14.97 -1.30
C ARG A 181 2.05 -14.19 -1.71
N LEU A 182 1.94 -12.87 -1.83
CA LEU A 182 3.05 -11.99 -2.20
C LEU A 182 3.87 -11.60 -0.98
N VAL A 183 3.21 -11.11 0.06
CA VAL A 183 3.84 -10.74 1.32
C VAL A 183 3.66 -11.87 2.32
N ALA A 184 4.76 -12.51 2.70
CA ALA A 184 4.70 -13.63 3.65
C ALA A 184 4.24 -13.16 5.03
N GLU A 185 3.50 -14.00 5.74
CA GLU A 185 2.92 -13.78 7.07
C GLU A 185 3.90 -13.16 8.09
N LYS A 186 5.17 -13.54 8.03
CA LYS A 186 6.21 -13.01 8.93
C LYS A 186 6.38 -11.49 8.85
N TYR A 187 6.09 -10.86 7.70
CA TYR A 187 6.17 -9.41 7.52
C TYR A 187 4.93 -8.71 8.11
N PHE A 188 3.77 -9.35 8.04
CA PHE A 188 2.56 -8.87 8.72
C PHE A 188 2.71 -8.93 10.23
N ARG A 189 3.26 -10.03 10.78
CA ARG A 189 3.56 -10.13 12.21
C ARG A 189 4.49 -9.03 12.71
N GLN A 190 5.44 -8.58 11.89
CA GLN A 190 6.30 -7.44 12.26
C GLN A 190 5.53 -6.13 12.42
N ILE A 191 4.42 -5.94 11.72
CA ILE A 191 3.53 -4.80 11.94
C ILE A 191 2.69 -5.04 13.19
N GLU A 192 2.07 -6.21 13.31
CA GLU A 192 1.19 -6.57 14.42
C GLU A 192 1.88 -6.49 15.79
N GLN A 193 3.19 -6.81 15.86
CA GLN A 193 3.99 -6.73 17.09
C GLN A 193 4.13 -5.31 17.65
N HIS A 194 3.98 -4.29 16.81
CA HIS A 194 4.13 -2.87 17.17
C HIS A 194 2.79 -2.12 17.22
N LEU A 195 1.68 -2.81 17.04
CA LEU A 195 0.34 -2.23 17.11
C LEU A 195 -0.50 -2.89 18.21
N PRO A 196 -1.43 -2.16 18.83
CA PRO A 196 -2.47 -2.77 19.66
C PRO A 196 -3.25 -3.83 18.87
N SER A 197 -3.65 -4.91 19.52
CA SER A 197 -4.33 -6.04 18.85
C SER A 197 -5.63 -5.62 18.12
N GLU A 198 -6.35 -4.66 18.70
CA GLU A 198 -7.57 -4.08 18.13
C GLU A 198 -7.34 -3.20 16.89
N SER A 199 -6.09 -2.87 16.62
CA SER A 199 -5.70 -2.09 15.43
C SER A 199 -5.59 -2.93 14.17
N THR A 200 -5.67 -4.27 14.27
CA THR A 200 -5.60 -5.16 13.11
C THR A 200 -6.97 -5.71 12.76
N VAL A 201 -7.38 -5.52 11.51
CA VAL A 201 -8.58 -6.13 10.93
C VAL A 201 -8.15 -7.10 9.83
N GLN A 202 -8.44 -8.38 10.04
CA GLN A 202 -8.18 -9.42 9.05
C GLN A 202 -9.34 -9.50 8.06
N ILE A 203 -9.03 -9.48 6.77
CA ILE A 203 -10.00 -9.57 5.68
C ILE A 203 -9.66 -10.76 4.79
N LEU A 204 -10.67 -11.58 4.49
CA LEU A 204 -10.51 -12.72 3.61
C LEU A 204 -10.38 -12.24 2.16
N GLY A 205 -9.16 -11.97 1.73
CA GLY A 205 -8.84 -11.48 0.41
C GLY A 205 -7.36 -11.67 0.05
N PRO A 206 -7.00 -11.47 -1.23
CA PRO A 206 -5.64 -11.56 -1.74
C PRO A 206 -4.84 -10.28 -1.44
N HIS A 207 -3.62 -10.16 -2.00
CA HIS A 207 -2.76 -8.99 -1.85
C HIS A 207 -3.43 -7.69 -2.32
N PHE A 208 -4.14 -7.71 -3.45
CA PHE A 208 -4.97 -6.59 -3.94
C PHE A 208 -6.27 -6.49 -3.13
N LEU A 209 -6.12 -6.22 -1.82
CA LEU A 209 -7.22 -6.28 -0.85
C LEU A 209 -8.28 -5.22 -1.11
N LEU A 210 -7.85 -3.98 -1.37
CA LEU A 210 -8.75 -2.83 -1.61
C LEU A 210 -9.58 -3.00 -2.89
N GLN A 211 -9.03 -3.70 -3.88
CA GLN A 211 -9.66 -3.95 -5.18
C GLN A 211 -10.59 -5.16 -5.15
N CYS A 212 -10.18 -6.22 -4.45
CA CYS A 212 -10.93 -7.48 -4.41
C CYS A 212 -12.00 -7.52 -3.30
N CYS A 213 -11.79 -6.74 -2.22
CA CYS A 213 -12.69 -6.70 -1.05
C CYS A 213 -13.07 -5.26 -0.65
N PRO A 214 -13.49 -4.40 -1.61
CA PRO A 214 -13.65 -2.96 -1.36
C PRO A 214 -14.67 -2.66 -0.26
N GLN A 215 -15.80 -3.40 -0.20
CA GLN A 215 -16.85 -3.18 0.81
C GLN A 215 -16.35 -3.51 2.22
N GLY A 216 -15.61 -4.62 2.38
CA GLY A 216 -15.02 -5.01 3.67
C GLY A 216 -14.00 -3.99 4.15
N CYS A 217 -13.13 -3.53 3.23
CA CYS A 217 -12.13 -2.51 3.52
C CYS A 217 -12.78 -1.15 3.85
N ALA A 218 -13.74 -0.70 3.05
CA ALA A 218 -14.45 0.56 3.29
C ALA A 218 -15.18 0.55 4.63
N LYS A 219 -15.82 -0.57 5.00
CA LYS A 219 -16.47 -0.74 6.31
C LYS A 219 -15.47 -0.58 7.46
N ALA A 220 -14.34 -1.27 7.39
CA ALA A 220 -13.30 -1.21 8.43
C ALA A 220 -12.70 0.21 8.54
N ILE A 221 -12.37 0.84 7.41
CA ILE A 221 -11.86 2.23 7.35
C ILE A 221 -12.88 3.19 7.96
N ASN A 222 -14.15 3.10 7.57
CA ASN A 222 -15.21 3.98 8.10
C ASN A 222 -15.42 3.81 9.62
N GLN A 223 -15.39 2.57 10.12
CA GLN A 223 -15.45 2.32 11.55
C GLN A 223 -14.28 2.91 12.32
N PHE A 224 -13.07 2.83 11.74
CA PHE A 224 -11.88 3.41 12.32
C PHE A 224 -11.96 4.94 12.34
N VAL A 225 -12.32 5.57 11.21
CA VAL A 225 -12.43 7.04 11.09
C VAL A 225 -13.47 7.62 12.05
N ARG A 226 -14.59 6.92 12.25
CA ARG A 226 -15.63 7.35 13.22
C ARG A 226 -15.17 7.37 14.68
N ARG A 227 -14.11 6.62 15.02
CA ARG A 227 -13.52 6.63 16.37
C ARG A 227 -12.53 7.77 16.58
N LEU A 228 -12.15 8.47 15.51
CA LEU A 228 -11.23 9.61 15.55
C LEU A 228 -11.98 10.95 15.74
N ALA A 229 -13.28 10.95 15.52
CA ALA A 229 -14.17 12.12 15.67
C ALA A 229 -14.73 12.18 17.09
#